data_eb94ad445c9d6405c6479c9df7a5f1c3
#
_entry.id   eb94ad445c9d6405c6479c9df7a5f1c3
#
_cell.length_a   1.000
_cell.length_b   1.000
_cell.length_c   1.000
_cell.angle_alpha   90.00
_cell.angle_beta   90.00
_cell.angle_gamma   90.00
#
_symmetry.space_group_name_H-M   'P 1'
#
loop_
_entity.id
_entity.type
_entity.pdbx_description
1 polymer ?
#
loop_
_entity_poly.entity_id
_entity_poly.type
_entity_poly.pdbx_seq_one_letter_code
_entity_poly.pdbx_strand_id
1 'polypeptide(L)'
;MPNPGKPAELKKKLGSRHYKPAEVVYALPEIREVPDPQRDLDVSGRRLWDRAWKLGQNWISDKTDVDLLLIVCEQLDERDKLRSFVLENMEAWHERNALRILERDIASNLSSLGFDPTSRTKLGVAEVTAKSKLEELMSKKAERFA
;
A
#
# COMPACT_ATOMS: atom_id res chain seq x y z
N MET A 1 18.79 19.94 -6.84
CA MET A 1 17.90 19.06 -6.08
C MET A 1 18.73 18.05 -5.30
N PRO A 2 18.50 17.83 -4.02
CA PRO A 2 19.24 16.80 -3.30
C PRO A 2 18.90 15.43 -3.88
N ASN A 3 19.93 14.63 -4.14
CA ASN A 3 19.81 13.29 -4.68
C ASN A 3 18.98 12.42 -3.72
N PRO A 4 17.92 11.72 -4.17
CA PRO A 4 17.13 10.86 -3.29
C PRO A 4 18.02 9.81 -2.64
N GLY A 5 17.88 9.65 -1.34
CA GLY A 5 18.70 8.72 -0.57
C GLY A 5 18.54 7.28 -1.08
N LYS A 6 19.65 6.53 -1.14
CA LYS A 6 19.64 5.12 -1.55
C LYS A 6 18.69 4.30 -0.66
N PRO A 7 17.93 3.35 -1.21
CA PRO A 7 17.08 2.43 -0.44
C PRO A 7 17.87 1.68 0.64
N ALA A 8 17.21 1.35 1.75
CA ALA A 8 17.84 0.70 2.91
C ALA A 8 18.51 -0.64 2.54
N GLU A 9 17.87 -1.44 1.68
CA GLU A 9 18.44 -2.71 1.21
C GLU A 9 19.74 -2.53 0.41
N LEU A 10 19.79 -1.48 -0.42
CA LEU A 10 21.01 -1.17 -1.17
C LEU A 10 22.14 -0.72 -0.23
N LYS A 11 21.80 0.04 0.80
CA LYS A 11 22.76 0.46 1.85
C LYS A 11 23.27 -0.75 2.64
N LYS A 12 22.41 -1.74 2.93
CA LYS A 12 22.79 -2.99 3.60
C LYS A 12 23.75 -3.81 2.73
N LYS A 13 23.41 -4.02 1.43
CA LYS A 13 24.27 -4.76 0.48
C LYS A 13 25.63 -4.10 0.25
N LEU A 14 25.69 -2.78 0.31
CA LEU A 14 26.92 -2.00 0.11
C LEU A 14 27.74 -1.81 1.38
N GLY A 15 27.33 -2.37 2.53
CA GLY A 15 28.03 -2.20 3.81
C GLY A 15 28.14 -0.75 4.27
N SER A 16 27.16 0.08 3.92
CA SER A 16 27.20 1.52 4.19
C SER A 16 27.22 1.81 5.69
N ARG A 17 28.14 2.66 6.16
CA ARG A 17 28.19 3.16 7.56
C ARG A 17 26.91 3.88 8.00
N HIS A 18 26.09 4.32 7.05
CA HIS A 18 24.81 4.98 7.30
C HIS A 18 23.61 4.03 7.25
N TYR A 19 23.86 2.71 7.16
CA TYR A 19 22.79 1.74 7.31
C TYR A 19 22.37 1.68 8.78
N LYS A 20 21.18 2.18 9.06
CA LYS A 20 20.49 1.91 10.33
C LYS A 20 19.45 0.84 10.06
N PRO A 21 19.51 -0.31 10.73
CA PRO A 21 18.42 -1.28 10.66
C PRO A 21 17.15 -0.58 11.09
N ALA A 22 16.07 -0.77 10.33
CA ALA A 22 14.77 -0.26 10.72
C ALA A 22 14.38 -0.89 12.07
N GLU A 23 13.95 -0.06 13.01
CA GLU A 23 13.42 -0.54 14.28
C GLU A 23 12.16 -1.34 13.98
N VAL A 24 12.20 -2.64 14.28
CA VAL A 24 11.07 -3.54 13.98
C VAL A 24 10.03 -3.34 15.07
N VAL A 25 9.02 -2.57 14.78
CA VAL A 25 7.84 -2.50 15.63
C VAL A 25 7.03 -3.77 15.40
N TYR A 26 7.06 -4.69 16.36
CA TYR A 26 6.20 -5.85 16.38
C TYR A 26 4.79 -5.41 16.74
N ALA A 27 3.99 -5.04 15.75
CA ALA A 27 2.56 -4.99 15.93
C ALA A 27 2.01 -6.40 15.72
N LEU A 28 1.52 -7.03 16.77
CA LEU A 28 0.69 -8.22 16.64
C LEU A 28 -0.49 -7.87 15.75
N PRO A 29 -0.84 -8.70 14.76
CA PRO A 29 -1.99 -8.47 13.94
C PRO A 29 -3.23 -8.52 14.82
N GLU A 30 -3.73 -7.37 15.26
CA GLU A 30 -5.10 -7.28 15.72
C GLU A 30 -5.98 -7.58 14.52
N ILE A 31 -6.81 -8.61 14.62
CA ILE A 31 -7.87 -8.88 13.64
C ILE A 31 -8.85 -7.71 13.76
N ARG A 32 -8.65 -6.69 12.95
CA ARG A 32 -9.56 -5.55 12.88
C ARG A 32 -10.69 -5.91 11.94
N GLU A 33 -11.90 -5.67 12.39
CA GLU A 33 -13.05 -5.68 11.49
C GLU A 33 -12.85 -4.56 10.44
N VAL A 34 -13.24 -4.85 9.20
CA VAL A 34 -13.18 -3.86 8.13
C VAL A 34 -14.20 -2.78 8.45
N PRO A 35 -13.80 -1.53 8.71
CA PRO A 35 -14.75 -0.45 8.99
C PRO A 35 -15.58 -0.14 7.75
N ASP A 36 -16.81 0.29 7.93
CA ASP A 36 -17.60 0.80 6.82
C ASP A 36 -17.07 2.15 6.35
N PRO A 37 -16.97 2.36 5.02
CA PRO A 37 -16.54 3.65 4.48
C PRO A 37 -17.58 4.72 4.81
N GLN A 38 -17.13 5.94 5.07
CA GLN A 38 -18.00 7.08 5.41
C GLN A 38 -18.88 7.54 4.22
N ARG A 39 -18.57 7.10 3.02
CA ARG A 39 -19.29 7.38 1.78
C ARG A 39 -19.52 6.10 1.01
N ASP A 40 -20.61 6.07 0.24
CA ASP A 40 -20.89 4.96 -0.65
C ASP A 40 -19.82 4.86 -1.74
N LEU A 41 -19.26 3.67 -1.90
CA LEU A 41 -18.26 3.34 -2.89
C LEU A 41 -18.85 2.40 -3.94
N ASP A 42 -18.49 2.63 -5.19
CA ASP A 42 -18.79 1.70 -6.28
C ASP A 42 -17.89 0.44 -6.20
N VAL A 43 -17.98 -0.44 -7.15
CA VAL A 43 -17.34 -1.76 -7.12
C VAL A 43 -15.83 -1.71 -6.95
N SER A 44 -15.15 -0.82 -7.65
CA SER A 44 -13.69 -0.73 -7.61
C SER A 44 -13.18 -0.09 -6.33
N GLY A 45 -13.81 0.99 -5.90
CA GLY A 45 -13.50 1.64 -4.63
C GLY A 45 -13.75 0.70 -3.45
N ARG A 46 -14.89 0.01 -3.42
CA ARG A 46 -15.20 -0.95 -2.36
C ARG A 46 -14.20 -2.12 -2.33
N ARG A 47 -13.81 -2.62 -3.48
CA ARG A 47 -12.79 -3.68 -3.58
C ARG A 47 -11.43 -3.24 -3.04
N LEU A 48 -11.01 -2.00 -3.33
CA LEU A 48 -9.78 -1.47 -2.76
C LEU A 48 -9.90 -1.30 -1.26
N TRP A 49 -11.02 -0.73 -0.77
CA TRP A 49 -11.28 -0.54 0.65
C TRP A 49 -11.14 -1.84 1.43
N ASP A 50 -11.88 -2.88 1.04
CA ASP A 50 -11.85 -4.18 1.70
C ASP A 50 -10.44 -4.81 1.67
N ARG A 51 -9.75 -4.70 0.53
CA ARG A 51 -8.38 -5.21 0.38
C ARG A 51 -7.39 -4.45 1.25
N ALA A 52 -7.50 -3.13 1.31
CA ALA A 52 -6.61 -2.29 2.09
C ALA A 52 -6.66 -2.64 3.57
N TRP A 53 -7.86 -2.77 4.13
CA TRP A 53 -8.04 -3.15 5.54
C TRP A 53 -7.59 -4.57 5.83
N LYS A 54 -7.80 -5.52 4.92
CA LYS A 54 -7.36 -6.91 5.09
C LYS A 54 -5.84 -7.06 5.01
N LEU A 55 -5.18 -6.37 4.07
CA LEU A 55 -3.75 -6.49 3.82
C LEU A 55 -2.93 -5.46 4.59
N GLY A 56 -3.50 -4.28 4.81
CA GLY A 56 -2.84 -3.14 5.43
C GLY A 56 -2.93 -3.09 6.96
N GLN A 57 -3.42 -4.14 7.61
CA GLN A 57 -3.65 -4.19 9.06
C GLN A 57 -2.41 -3.80 9.89
N ASN A 58 -1.22 -4.02 9.36
CA ASN A 58 0.03 -3.76 10.07
C ASN A 58 0.57 -2.32 9.91
N TRP A 59 0.08 -1.57 8.92
CA TRP A 59 0.63 -0.23 8.64
C TRP A 59 -0.42 0.85 8.35
N ILE A 60 -1.67 0.50 8.01
CA ILE A 60 -2.75 1.46 7.81
C ILE A 60 -3.39 1.79 9.15
N SER A 61 -3.41 3.07 9.49
CA SER A 61 -4.03 3.58 10.70
C SER A 61 -5.49 3.94 10.44
N ASP A 62 -6.38 3.44 11.30
CA ASP A 62 -7.80 3.80 11.32
C ASP A 62 -8.07 5.25 11.76
N LYS A 63 -7.03 5.96 12.24
CA LYS A 63 -7.15 7.34 12.72
C LYS A 63 -6.59 8.38 11.75
N THR A 64 -5.55 8.01 10.98
CA THR A 64 -4.82 8.97 10.13
C THR A 64 -4.95 8.71 8.64
N ASP A 65 -5.15 7.46 8.23
CA ASP A 65 -5.06 7.07 6.83
C ASP A 65 -6.42 6.87 6.15
N VAL A 66 -7.50 6.88 6.94
CA VAL A 66 -8.88 6.63 6.47
C VAL A 66 -9.29 7.61 5.39
N ASP A 67 -9.04 8.91 5.59
CA ASP A 67 -9.47 9.94 4.65
C ASP A 67 -8.73 9.81 3.31
N LEU A 68 -7.41 9.58 3.36
CA LEU A 68 -6.62 9.37 2.15
C LEU A 68 -7.03 8.09 1.43
N LEU A 69 -7.27 7.00 2.16
CA LEU A 69 -7.75 5.75 1.58
C LEU A 69 -9.13 5.92 0.92
N LEU A 70 -10.03 6.66 1.56
CA LEU A 70 -11.36 6.94 1.00
C LEU A 70 -11.24 7.73 -0.31
N ILE A 71 -10.41 8.78 -0.35
CA ILE A 71 -10.13 9.55 -1.58
C ILE A 71 -9.65 8.63 -2.71
N VAL A 72 -8.72 7.73 -2.42
CA VAL A 72 -8.20 6.80 -3.45
C VAL A 72 -9.28 5.83 -3.93
N CYS A 73 -10.15 5.37 -3.06
CA CYS A 73 -11.27 4.52 -3.43
C CYS A 73 -12.26 5.25 -4.35
N GLU A 74 -12.61 6.50 -4.03
CA GLU A 74 -13.46 7.36 -4.88
C GLU A 74 -12.80 7.65 -6.24
N GLN A 75 -11.49 7.90 -6.25
CA GLN A 75 -10.71 8.10 -7.48
C GLN A 75 -10.72 6.86 -8.39
N LEU A 76 -10.69 5.65 -7.81
CA LEU A 76 -10.81 4.41 -8.60
C LEU A 76 -12.18 4.27 -9.25
N ASP A 77 -13.25 4.63 -8.54
CA ASP A 77 -14.60 4.61 -9.08
C ASP A 77 -14.79 5.65 -10.20
N GLU A 78 -14.23 6.85 -10.01
CA GLU A 78 -14.18 7.89 -11.05
C GLU A 78 -13.37 7.44 -12.28
N ARG A 79 -12.22 6.81 -12.04
CA ARG A 79 -11.37 6.26 -13.09
C ARG A 79 -12.12 5.26 -13.97
N ASP A 80 -12.90 4.36 -13.39
CA ASP A 80 -13.63 3.36 -14.13
C ASP A 80 -14.70 3.99 -15.04
N LYS A 81 -15.42 4.99 -14.54
CA LYS A 81 -16.39 5.77 -15.33
C LYS A 81 -15.72 6.52 -16.47
N LEU A 82 -14.65 7.24 -16.17
CA LEU A 82 -13.89 8.02 -17.15
C LEU A 82 -13.24 7.12 -18.21
N ARG A 83 -12.71 5.95 -17.80
CA ARG A 83 -12.13 4.97 -18.71
C ARG A 83 -13.17 4.41 -19.68
N SER A 84 -14.36 4.05 -19.21
CA SER A 84 -15.45 3.58 -20.06
C SER A 84 -15.83 4.63 -21.09
N PHE A 85 -16.00 5.88 -20.67
CA PHE A 85 -16.28 6.99 -21.59
C PHE A 85 -15.20 7.19 -22.65
N VAL A 86 -13.92 7.16 -22.26
CA VAL A 86 -12.79 7.34 -23.21
C VAL A 86 -12.69 6.19 -24.20
N LEU A 87 -13.03 4.97 -23.83
CA LEU A 87 -13.02 3.81 -24.72
C LEU A 87 -14.15 3.87 -25.78
N GLU A 88 -15.28 4.44 -25.44
CA GLU A 88 -16.43 4.62 -26.33
C GLU A 88 -16.26 5.85 -27.25
N ASN A 89 -15.44 6.82 -26.85
CA ASN A 89 -15.30 8.09 -27.54
C ASN A 89 -13.83 8.32 -27.99
N MET A 90 -13.53 7.96 -29.22
CA MET A 90 -12.17 8.05 -29.78
C MET A 90 -11.61 9.50 -29.79
N GLU A 91 -12.46 10.49 -29.91
CA GLU A 91 -12.10 11.91 -29.99
C GLU A 91 -12.03 12.63 -28.63
N ALA A 92 -12.33 11.91 -27.53
CA ALA A 92 -12.31 12.45 -26.16
C ALA A 92 -10.88 12.64 -25.64
N TRP A 93 -10.12 13.55 -26.24
CA TRP A 93 -8.71 13.74 -25.89
C TRP A 93 -8.54 14.47 -24.54
N HIS A 94 -9.44 15.36 -24.17
CA HIS A 94 -9.43 16.03 -22.88
C HIS A 94 -9.63 15.02 -21.74
N GLU A 95 -10.64 14.18 -21.88
CA GLU A 95 -10.99 13.15 -20.92
C GLU A 95 -9.90 12.08 -20.84
N ARG A 96 -9.25 11.76 -21.97
CA ARG A 96 -8.07 10.89 -22.00
C ARG A 96 -6.89 11.46 -21.25
N ASN A 97 -6.69 12.77 -21.36
CA ASN A 97 -5.66 13.47 -20.57
C ASN A 97 -6.02 13.49 -19.08
N ALA A 98 -7.28 13.78 -18.74
CA ALA A 98 -7.78 13.73 -17.37
C ALA A 98 -7.61 12.33 -16.77
N LEU A 99 -7.91 11.27 -17.52
CA LEU A 99 -7.71 9.88 -17.10
C LEU A 99 -6.24 9.60 -16.75
N ARG A 100 -5.29 10.07 -17.58
CA ARG A 100 -3.85 9.86 -17.30
C ARG A 100 -3.39 10.60 -16.04
N ILE A 101 -3.91 11.80 -15.81
CA ILE A 101 -3.62 12.56 -14.60
C ILE A 101 -4.19 11.82 -13.39
N LEU A 102 -5.44 11.41 -13.43
CA LEU A 102 -6.09 10.66 -12.37
C LEU A 102 -5.37 9.35 -12.04
N GLU A 103 -4.95 8.59 -13.06
CA GLU A 103 -4.18 7.34 -12.86
C GLU A 103 -2.83 7.59 -12.19
N ARG A 104 -2.15 8.69 -12.53
CA ARG A 104 -0.90 9.07 -11.87
C ARG A 104 -1.12 9.46 -10.41
N ASP A 105 -2.19 10.20 -10.13
CA ASP A 105 -2.52 10.63 -8.78
C ASP A 105 -2.93 9.44 -7.90
N ILE A 106 -3.71 8.48 -8.44
CA ILE A 106 -4.01 7.21 -7.79
C ILE A 106 -2.72 6.45 -7.44
N ALA A 107 -1.81 6.30 -8.39
CA ALA A 107 -0.53 5.61 -8.16
C ALA A 107 0.31 6.30 -7.08
N SER A 108 0.37 7.63 -7.07
CA SER A 108 1.05 8.41 -6.05
C SER A 108 0.43 8.23 -4.67
N ASN A 109 -0.88 8.27 -4.57
CA ASN A 109 -1.61 8.11 -3.32
C ASN A 109 -1.49 6.67 -2.77
N LEU A 110 -1.56 5.66 -3.64
CA LEU A 110 -1.29 4.27 -3.25
C LEU A 110 0.13 4.07 -2.73
N SER A 111 1.11 4.72 -3.36
CA SER A 111 2.49 4.73 -2.88
C SER A 111 2.60 5.37 -1.49
N SER A 112 1.94 6.50 -1.27
CA SER A 112 1.91 7.17 0.03
C SER A 112 1.28 6.32 1.13
N LEU A 113 0.27 5.53 0.79
CA LEU A 113 -0.37 4.55 1.68
C LEU A 113 0.44 3.26 1.86
N GLY A 114 1.62 3.12 1.25
CA GLY A 114 2.49 1.96 1.41
C GLY A 114 2.10 0.74 0.58
N PHE A 115 1.28 0.91 -0.48
CA PHE A 115 0.89 -0.21 -1.34
C PHE A 115 1.95 -0.65 -2.35
N ASP A 116 3.02 0.12 -2.54
CA ASP A 116 4.16 -0.32 -3.34
C ASP A 116 5.31 -0.88 -2.48
N PRO A 117 6.15 -1.77 -3.04
CA PRO A 117 7.24 -2.40 -2.29
C PRO A 117 8.25 -1.39 -1.75
N THR A 118 8.51 -0.30 -2.48
CA THR A 118 9.50 0.72 -2.10
C THR A 118 9.02 1.52 -0.89
N SER A 119 7.75 1.91 -0.89
CA SER A 119 7.13 2.62 0.23
C SER A 119 7.04 1.75 1.47
N ARG A 120 6.69 0.47 1.33
CA ARG A 120 6.70 -0.50 2.44
C ARG A 120 8.08 -0.67 3.07
N THR A 121 9.12 -0.71 2.24
CA THR A 121 10.50 -0.78 2.74
C THR A 121 10.87 0.48 3.52
N LYS A 122 10.44 1.66 3.07
CA LYS A 122 10.66 2.91 3.79
C LYS A 122 9.91 2.95 5.13
N LEU A 123 8.73 2.36 5.19
CA LEU A 123 7.92 2.24 6.41
C LEU A 123 8.42 1.11 7.35
N GLY A 124 9.45 0.34 6.97
CA GLY A 124 9.97 -0.76 7.77
C GLY A 124 9.09 -2.02 7.79
N VAL A 125 7.99 -2.04 7.07
CA VAL A 125 6.99 -3.14 7.10
C VAL A 125 7.46 -4.39 6.38
N ALA A 126 8.33 -4.27 5.40
CA ALA A 126 8.83 -5.41 4.62
C ALA A 126 9.63 -6.43 5.47
N GLU A 127 10.29 -5.97 6.55
CA GLU A 127 11.03 -6.86 7.47
C GLU A 127 10.13 -7.64 8.42
N VAL A 128 8.96 -7.09 8.78
CA VAL A 128 8.00 -7.76 9.69
C VAL A 128 7.46 -9.04 9.07
N THR A 129 7.09 -9.00 7.78
CA THR A 129 6.56 -10.18 7.06
C THR A 129 7.61 -11.29 6.93
N ALA A 130 8.87 -10.94 6.71
CA ALA A 130 9.97 -11.91 6.60
C ALA A 130 10.29 -12.58 7.94
N LYS A 131 10.25 -11.83 9.05
CA LYS A 131 10.47 -12.38 10.40
C LYS A 131 9.33 -13.28 10.86
N SER A 132 8.08 -12.90 10.63
CA SER A 132 6.95 -13.75 11.04
C SER A 132 6.96 -15.10 10.31
N LYS A 133 7.39 -15.13 9.05
CA LYS A 133 7.56 -16.36 8.29
C LYS A 133 8.72 -17.23 8.79
N LEU A 134 9.79 -16.60 9.27
CA LEU A 134 10.92 -17.29 9.88
C LEU A 134 10.52 -17.87 11.24
N GLU A 135 9.78 -17.14 12.06
CA GLU A 135 9.26 -17.60 13.35
C GLU A 135 8.28 -18.75 13.18
N GLU A 136 7.40 -18.68 12.17
CA GLU A 136 6.49 -19.78 11.82
C GLU A 136 7.27 -21.06 11.41
N LEU A 137 8.33 -20.90 10.62
CA LEU A 137 9.19 -22.01 10.23
C LEU A 137 9.97 -22.58 11.41
N MET A 138 10.41 -21.74 12.34
CA MET A 138 11.11 -22.17 13.55
C MET A 138 10.18 -22.88 14.52
N SER A 139 8.93 -22.42 14.69
CA SER A 139 7.93 -23.11 15.52
C SER A 139 7.58 -24.49 14.94
N LYS A 140 7.35 -24.58 13.63
CA LYS A 140 7.12 -25.85 12.92
C LYS A 140 8.31 -26.80 13.03
N LYS A 141 9.53 -26.26 13.05
CA LYS A 141 10.73 -27.05 13.26
C LYS A 141 10.83 -27.55 14.70
N ALA A 142 10.53 -26.73 15.68
CA ALA A 142 10.51 -27.12 17.09
C ALA A 142 9.47 -28.21 17.38
N GLU A 143 8.27 -28.12 16.80
CA GLU A 143 7.23 -29.14 16.90
C GLU A 143 7.63 -30.49 16.29
N ARG A 144 8.49 -30.49 15.25
CA ARG A 144 8.99 -31.73 14.62
C ARG A 144 10.06 -32.46 15.43
N PHE A 145 10.72 -31.76 16.35
CA PHE A 145 11.81 -32.30 17.16
C PHE A 145 11.42 -32.46 18.64
N ALA A 146 10.20 -32.12 18.99
CA ALA A 146 9.61 -32.39 20.28
C ALA A 146 8.85 -33.72 20.28
#